data_4e78f4ebc477e700237e08f7388d31d1
#
_entry.id   4e78f4ebc477e700237e08f7388d31d1
#
_cell.length_a   1.000
_cell.length_b   1.000
_cell.length_c   1.000
_cell.angle_alpha   90.00
_cell.angle_beta   90.00
_cell.angle_gamma   90.00
#
_symmetry.space_group_name_H-M   'P 1'
#
loop_
_entity.id
_entity.type
_entity.pdbx_description
1 polymer ?
#
loop_
_entity_poly.entity_id
_entity_poly.type
_entity_poly.pdbx_seq_one_letter_code
_entity_poly.pdbx_strand_id
1 'polypeptide(L)'
;MRHVLGARPNAKVLGQQLGGVIYGAGGNVCTPGLLDRTLDYIGYTGEHVLYWGDIDRSGVALISRLREVSAVDIRLARPFYRKMVQLQKARERRGFEVEGACKQALPEQLDEIAREIPLFARWAFLQTIREGKRIPQEIVQLKDLLGA
;
A
#
# COMPACT_ATOMS: atom_id res chain seq x y z
N MET A 1 13.87 12.29 -11.29
CA MET A 1 14.69 12.47 -10.06
C MET A 1 14.15 11.51 -9.02
N ARG A 2 14.91 10.48 -8.66
CA ARG A 2 14.45 9.40 -7.76
C ARG A 2 14.83 9.80 -6.34
N HIS A 3 13.85 10.09 -5.49
CA HIS A 3 14.11 10.28 -4.07
C HIS A 3 14.10 8.91 -3.38
N VAL A 4 15.27 8.31 -3.23
CA VAL A 4 15.49 7.29 -2.22
C VAL A 4 15.67 8.03 -0.91
N LEU A 5 14.66 8.08 -0.08
CA LEU A 5 14.79 8.56 1.29
C LEU A 5 15.57 7.48 2.05
N GLY A 6 16.87 7.70 2.24
CA GLY A 6 17.70 6.84 3.07
C GLY A 6 17.12 6.82 4.49
N ALA A 7 16.47 5.73 4.87
CA ALA A 7 16.09 5.51 6.25
C ALA A 7 17.37 5.30 7.07
N ARG A 8 17.40 5.83 8.30
CA ARG A 8 18.47 5.48 9.25
C ARG A 8 18.48 3.95 9.40
N PRO A 9 19.65 3.30 9.38
CA PRO A 9 19.71 1.86 9.64
C PRO A 9 18.98 1.58 10.96
N ASN A 10 18.04 0.62 10.92
CA ASN A 10 17.17 0.22 12.05
C ASN A 10 15.95 1.13 12.36
N ALA A 11 15.57 2.05 11.49
CA ALA A 11 14.32 2.78 11.68
C ALA A 11 13.12 1.81 11.59
N LYS A 12 12.27 1.80 12.64
CA LYS A 12 11.00 1.06 12.63
C LYS A 12 9.86 2.03 12.35
N VAL A 13 9.05 1.70 11.36
CA VAL A 13 7.84 2.44 11.01
C VAL A 13 6.65 1.51 11.18
N LEU A 14 5.71 1.88 12.04
CA LEU A 14 4.57 1.02 12.43
C LEU A 14 5.00 -0.41 12.80
N GLY A 15 6.13 -0.54 13.49
CA GLY A 15 6.70 -1.82 13.91
C GLY A 15 7.44 -2.60 12.82
N GLN A 16 7.48 -2.09 11.57
CA GLN A 16 8.22 -2.69 10.46
C GLN A 16 9.62 -2.06 10.38
N GLN A 17 10.64 -2.89 10.29
CA GLN A 17 11.98 -2.44 9.96
C GLN A 17 12.07 -2.22 8.45
N LEU A 18 12.37 -0.99 8.04
CA LEU A 18 12.47 -0.61 6.64
C LEU A 18 13.92 -0.34 6.27
N GLY A 19 14.40 -0.96 5.19
CA GLY A 19 15.71 -0.67 4.59
C GLY A 19 15.70 0.55 3.68
N GLY A 20 14.54 0.93 3.18
CA GLY A 20 14.35 2.09 2.31
C GLY A 20 12.92 2.19 1.81
N VAL A 21 12.62 3.26 1.07
CA VAL A 21 11.31 3.49 0.45
C VAL A 21 11.50 3.80 -1.03
N ILE A 22 10.73 3.13 -1.88
CA ILE A 22 10.70 3.37 -3.33
C ILE A 22 9.37 4.01 -3.67
N TYR A 23 9.40 5.18 -4.31
CA TYR A 23 8.19 5.80 -4.85
C TYR A 23 7.84 5.19 -6.21
N GLY A 24 6.72 4.48 -6.28
CA GLY A 24 6.29 3.73 -7.46
C GLY A 24 5.73 4.56 -8.61
N ALA A 25 5.46 5.86 -8.39
CA ALA A 25 4.86 6.76 -9.38
C ALA A 25 3.59 6.17 -10.06
N GLY A 26 2.70 5.60 -9.25
CA GLY A 26 1.46 4.98 -9.73
C GLY A 26 1.74 3.78 -10.64
N GLY A 27 1.06 3.71 -11.79
CA GLY A 27 1.18 2.60 -12.74
C GLY A 27 2.57 2.38 -13.35
N ASN A 28 3.47 3.35 -13.25
CA ASN A 28 4.82 3.25 -13.81
C ASN A 28 5.64 2.12 -13.16
N VAL A 29 5.40 1.82 -11.89
CA VAL A 29 6.07 0.71 -11.18
C VAL A 29 5.75 -0.65 -11.81
N CYS A 30 4.62 -0.78 -12.51
CA CYS A 30 4.20 -1.99 -13.21
C CYS A 30 4.85 -2.17 -14.60
N THR A 31 5.85 -1.37 -14.98
CA THR A 31 6.65 -1.64 -16.15
C THR A 31 7.43 -2.94 -15.92
N PRO A 32 7.35 -3.93 -16.85
CA PRO A 32 8.00 -5.24 -16.65
C PRO A 32 9.47 -5.13 -16.28
N GLY A 33 9.86 -5.77 -15.17
CA GLY A 33 11.22 -5.79 -14.64
C GLY A 33 11.76 -4.46 -14.14
N LEU A 34 10.96 -3.39 -14.10
CA LEU A 34 11.46 -2.08 -13.60
C LEU A 34 11.79 -2.13 -12.12
N LEU A 35 10.92 -2.74 -11.32
CA LEU A 35 11.16 -2.91 -9.89
C LEU A 35 12.40 -3.75 -9.65
N ASP A 36 12.52 -4.90 -10.31
CA ASP A 36 13.66 -5.82 -10.15
C ASP A 36 14.98 -5.12 -10.48
N ARG A 37 15.08 -4.44 -11.63
CA ARG A 37 16.27 -3.65 -11.99
C ARG A 37 16.56 -2.50 -11.02
N THR A 38 15.52 -1.92 -10.40
CA THR A 38 15.71 -0.87 -9.39
C THR A 38 16.29 -1.45 -8.12
N LEU A 39 15.80 -2.62 -7.70
CA LEU A 39 16.29 -3.33 -6.52
C LEU A 39 17.75 -3.77 -6.71
N ASP A 40 18.10 -4.31 -7.87
CA ASP A 40 19.47 -4.67 -8.24
C ASP A 40 20.39 -3.44 -8.21
N TYR A 41 19.94 -2.32 -8.80
CA TYR A 41 20.72 -1.08 -8.83
C TYR A 41 21.05 -0.52 -7.44
N ILE A 42 20.13 -0.65 -6.48
CA ILE A 42 20.35 -0.18 -5.10
C ILE A 42 20.99 -1.25 -4.21
N GLY A 43 21.31 -2.43 -4.76
CA GLY A 43 21.93 -3.53 -4.01
C GLY A 43 20.99 -4.14 -2.97
N TYR A 44 19.69 -4.20 -3.24
CA TYR A 44 18.73 -4.80 -2.31
C TYR A 44 18.90 -6.32 -2.25
N THR A 45 19.08 -6.86 -1.05
CA THR A 45 19.27 -8.29 -0.80
C THR A 45 18.16 -8.91 0.06
N GLY A 46 17.09 -8.18 0.29
CA GLY A 46 15.95 -8.67 1.08
C GLY A 46 15.10 -9.67 0.31
N GLU A 47 14.33 -10.46 1.06
CA GLU A 47 13.50 -11.54 0.50
C GLU A 47 12.20 -11.01 -0.15
N HIS A 48 11.69 -9.87 0.28
CA HIS A 48 10.40 -9.35 -0.18
C HIS A 48 10.33 -7.82 -0.11
N VAL A 49 9.46 -7.26 -0.91
CA VAL A 49 9.12 -5.84 -0.93
C VAL A 49 7.73 -5.63 -0.34
N LEU A 50 7.56 -4.61 0.50
CA LEU A 50 6.26 -4.23 1.02
C LEU A 50 5.62 -3.17 0.12
N TYR A 51 4.42 -3.48 -0.36
CA TYR A 51 3.59 -2.54 -1.13
C TYR A 51 2.63 -1.80 -0.20
N TRP A 52 2.55 -0.49 -0.40
CA TRP A 52 1.58 0.38 0.25
C TRP A 52 1.03 1.39 -0.76
N GLY A 53 -0.29 1.46 -0.86
CA GLY A 53 -1.02 2.34 -1.78
C GLY A 53 -2.43 2.63 -1.29
N ASP A 54 -3.23 3.28 -2.11
CA ASP A 54 -4.63 3.59 -1.82
C ASP A 54 -5.47 2.32 -1.61
N ILE A 55 -6.46 2.42 -0.76
CA ILE A 55 -7.50 1.39 -0.63
C ILE A 55 -8.61 1.75 -1.61
N ASP A 56 -8.46 1.33 -2.85
CA ASP A 56 -9.43 1.47 -3.92
C ASP A 56 -9.23 0.38 -4.99
N ARG A 57 -10.07 0.38 -6.02
CA ARG A 57 -9.99 -0.60 -7.12
C ARG A 57 -8.67 -0.50 -7.89
N SER A 58 -8.17 0.73 -8.08
CA SER A 58 -6.90 0.97 -8.76
C SER A 58 -5.71 0.40 -7.98
N GLY A 59 -5.68 0.59 -6.66
CA GLY A 59 -4.62 0.09 -5.79
C GLY A 59 -4.55 -1.44 -5.80
N VAL A 60 -5.72 -2.11 -5.78
CA VAL A 60 -5.79 -3.59 -5.89
C VAL A 60 -5.33 -4.06 -7.26
N ALA A 61 -5.78 -3.44 -8.33
CA ALA A 61 -5.36 -3.79 -9.69
C ALA A 61 -3.85 -3.58 -9.88
N LEU A 62 -3.30 -2.52 -9.28
CA LEU A 62 -1.89 -2.18 -9.38
C LEU A 62 -1.00 -3.21 -8.68
N ILE A 63 -1.34 -3.64 -7.45
CA ILE A 63 -0.55 -4.67 -6.78
C ILE A 63 -0.64 -6.02 -7.49
N SER A 64 -1.81 -6.41 -8.02
CA SER A 64 -1.96 -7.62 -8.81
C SER A 64 -1.02 -7.60 -10.02
N ARG A 65 -1.05 -6.51 -10.80
CA ARG A 65 -0.18 -6.35 -11.95
C ARG A 65 1.31 -6.29 -11.59
N LEU A 66 1.64 -5.63 -10.48
CA LEU A 66 3.04 -5.55 -10.03
C LEU A 66 3.60 -6.94 -9.70
N ARG A 67 2.80 -7.82 -9.08
CA ARG A 67 3.16 -9.21 -8.82
C ARG A 67 3.38 -10.04 -10.09
N GLU A 68 2.63 -9.74 -11.15
CA GLU A 68 2.77 -10.42 -12.45
C GLU A 68 4.06 -10.05 -13.19
N VAL A 69 4.53 -8.80 -13.03
CA VAL A 69 5.65 -8.26 -13.81
C VAL A 69 6.98 -8.18 -13.07
N SER A 70 7.02 -8.60 -11.81
CA SER A 70 8.20 -8.59 -10.95
C SER A 70 8.56 -9.98 -10.46
N ALA A 71 9.84 -10.27 -10.36
CA ALA A 71 10.34 -11.54 -9.83
C ALA A 71 10.41 -11.55 -8.30
N VAL A 72 10.52 -10.38 -7.66
CA VAL A 72 10.59 -10.28 -6.21
C VAL A 72 9.23 -10.56 -5.56
N ASP A 73 9.23 -11.19 -4.38
CA ASP A 73 8.01 -11.40 -3.59
C ASP A 73 7.46 -10.06 -3.09
N ILE A 74 6.21 -9.74 -3.47
CA ILE A 74 5.56 -8.48 -3.12
C ILE A 74 4.41 -8.75 -2.16
N ARG A 75 4.52 -8.21 -0.95
CA ARG A 75 3.54 -8.35 0.12
C ARG A 75 2.90 -7.01 0.45
N LEU A 76 1.66 -7.04 0.96
CA LEU A 76 1.04 -5.82 1.48
C LEU A 76 1.73 -5.36 2.76
N ALA A 77 1.94 -4.07 2.89
CA ALA A 77 2.41 -3.43 4.13
C ALA A 77 1.27 -3.39 5.16
N ARG A 78 0.92 -4.55 5.73
CA ARG A 78 -0.25 -4.79 6.59
C ARG A 78 -0.45 -3.75 7.72
N PRO A 79 0.58 -3.31 8.45
CA PRO A 79 0.41 -2.30 9.49
C PRO A 79 -0.06 -0.95 8.95
N PHE A 80 0.35 -0.59 7.71
CA PHE A 80 -0.06 0.66 7.06
C PHE A 80 -1.53 0.62 6.66
N TYR A 81 -2.00 -0.47 6.05
CA TYR A 81 -3.42 -0.66 5.73
C TYR A 81 -4.29 -0.67 6.98
N ARG A 82 -3.83 -1.32 8.05
CA ARG A 82 -4.48 -1.26 9.36
C ARG A 82 -4.64 0.19 9.84
N LYS A 83 -3.57 0.97 9.77
CA LYS A 83 -3.56 2.38 10.19
C LYS A 83 -4.49 3.22 9.33
N MET A 84 -4.50 3.04 8.00
CA MET A 84 -5.42 3.74 7.10
C MET A 84 -6.87 3.53 7.48
N VAL A 85 -7.28 2.28 7.71
CA VAL A 85 -8.65 1.95 8.13
C VAL A 85 -8.99 2.56 9.50
N GLN A 86 -8.07 2.53 10.45
CA GLN A 86 -8.28 3.13 11.77
C GLN A 86 -8.49 4.65 11.69
N LEU A 87 -7.65 5.34 10.90
CA LEU A 87 -7.75 6.79 10.70
C LEU A 87 -9.04 7.16 9.95
N GLN A 88 -9.43 6.39 8.93
CA GLN A 88 -10.68 6.62 8.21
C GLN A 88 -11.89 6.47 9.13
N LYS A 89 -11.95 5.42 9.94
CA LYS A 89 -13.03 5.25 10.94
C LYS A 89 -13.08 6.41 11.96
N ALA A 90 -11.92 6.94 12.37
CA ALA A 90 -11.86 8.11 13.24
C ALA A 90 -12.38 9.37 12.55
N ARG A 91 -12.15 9.55 11.25
CA ARG A 91 -12.71 10.65 10.44
C ARG A 91 -14.22 10.52 10.28
N GLU A 92 -14.72 9.31 9.99
CA GLU A 92 -16.16 9.04 9.86
C GLU A 92 -16.93 9.38 11.14
N ARG A 93 -16.38 9.07 12.31
CA ARG A 93 -16.97 9.47 13.61
C ARG A 93 -17.08 10.99 13.80
N ARG A 94 -16.30 11.77 13.03
CA ARG A 94 -16.34 13.23 12.99
C ARG A 94 -17.20 13.78 11.85
N GLY A 95 -17.93 12.93 11.13
CA GLY A 95 -18.80 13.29 10.03
C GLY A 95 -18.12 13.42 8.66
N PHE A 96 -16.86 12.97 8.51
CA PHE A 96 -16.20 12.93 7.20
C PHE A 96 -16.50 11.61 6.51
N GLU A 97 -17.12 11.67 5.36
CA GLU A 97 -17.41 10.49 4.55
C GLU A 97 -16.16 9.95 3.84
N VAL A 98 -16.22 8.67 3.46
CA VAL A 98 -15.22 8.05 2.58
C VAL A 98 -15.35 8.65 1.19
N GLU A 99 -14.24 9.02 0.56
CA GLU A 99 -14.24 9.58 -0.78
C GLU A 99 -14.84 8.61 -1.80
N GLY A 100 -15.78 9.10 -2.60
CA GLY A 100 -16.25 8.40 -3.80
C GLY A 100 -15.19 8.53 -4.90
N ALA A 101 -14.79 7.43 -5.53
CA ALA A 101 -13.63 7.53 -6.39
C ALA A 101 -13.69 6.81 -7.72
N CYS A 102 -14.35 5.70 -7.87
CA CYS A 102 -13.89 4.81 -8.91
C CYS A 102 -14.98 4.30 -9.85
N LYS A 103 -14.77 4.59 -11.16
CA LYS A 103 -15.53 4.00 -12.26
C LYS A 103 -14.92 2.68 -12.78
N GLN A 104 -13.80 2.24 -12.25
CA GLN A 104 -13.13 1.02 -12.68
C GLN A 104 -13.93 -0.22 -12.27
N ALA A 105 -13.79 -1.29 -13.05
CA ALA A 105 -14.35 -2.60 -12.70
C ALA A 105 -13.76 -3.13 -11.39
N LEU A 106 -14.51 -3.99 -10.70
CA LEU A 106 -14.03 -4.67 -9.51
C LEU A 106 -12.88 -5.63 -9.88
N PRO A 107 -11.70 -5.53 -9.25
CA PRO A 107 -10.59 -6.44 -9.54
C PRO A 107 -10.92 -7.89 -9.17
N GLU A 108 -10.59 -8.83 -10.05
CA GLU A 108 -10.85 -10.26 -9.83
C GLU A 108 -10.09 -10.81 -8.61
N GLN A 109 -8.90 -10.29 -8.33
CA GLN A 109 -8.03 -10.72 -7.23
C GLN A 109 -8.38 -10.09 -5.87
N LEU A 110 -9.49 -9.31 -5.79
CA LEU A 110 -9.83 -8.57 -4.57
C LEU A 110 -9.90 -9.45 -3.32
N ASP A 111 -10.58 -10.59 -3.41
CA ASP A 111 -10.78 -11.46 -2.23
C ASP A 111 -9.48 -12.16 -1.80
N GLU A 112 -8.60 -12.47 -2.74
CA GLU A 112 -7.27 -13.02 -2.46
C GLU A 112 -6.39 -11.98 -1.73
N ILE A 113 -6.30 -10.78 -2.29
CA ILE A 113 -5.52 -9.67 -1.71
C ILE A 113 -6.07 -9.29 -0.34
N ALA A 114 -7.39 -9.26 -0.18
CA ALA A 114 -8.02 -8.94 1.10
C ALA A 114 -7.67 -9.93 2.22
N ARG A 115 -7.34 -11.19 1.90
CA ARG A 115 -6.89 -12.18 2.91
C ARG A 115 -5.59 -11.77 3.60
N GLU A 116 -4.75 -10.99 2.95
CA GLU A 116 -3.52 -10.46 3.53
C GLU A 116 -3.78 -9.32 4.53
N ILE A 117 -4.93 -8.64 4.44
CA ILE A 117 -5.31 -7.56 5.35
C ILE A 117 -5.70 -8.13 6.72
N PRO A 118 -5.26 -7.52 7.83
CA PRO A 118 -5.66 -7.95 9.17
C PRO A 118 -7.18 -8.05 9.33
N LEU A 119 -7.68 -9.09 10.00
CA LEU A 119 -9.10 -9.43 10.10
C LEU A 119 -10.01 -8.24 10.43
N PHE A 120 -9.63 -7.45 11.43
CA PHE A 120 -10.46 -6.32 11.88
C PHE A 120 -10.51 -5.14 10.88
N ALA A 121 -9.55 -5.05 9.94
CA ALA A 121 -9.52 -4.05 8.88
C ALA A 121 -10.06 -4.58 7.54
N ARG A 122 -10.09 -5.91 7.37
CA ARG A 122 -10.47 -6.60 6.13
C ARG A 122 -11.86 -6.23 5.65
N TRP A 123 -12.84 -6.21 6.56
CA TRP A 123 -14.21 -5.88 6.19
C TRP A 123 -14.31 -4.46 5.61
N ALA A 124 -13.73 -3.46 6.30
CA ALA A 124 -13.74 -2.08 5.83
C ALA A 124 -12.96 -1.92 4.51
N PHE A 125 -11.85 -2.62 4.35
CA PHE A 125 -11.08 -2.68 3.11
C PHE A 125 -11.95 -3.18 1.95
N LEU A 126 -12.59 -4.35 2.11
CA LEU A 126 -13.46 -4.94 1.10
C LEU A 126 -14.66 -4.05 0.77
N GLN A 127 -15.33 -3.51 1.79
CA GLN A 127 -16.50 -2.65 1.60
C GLN A 127 -16.13 -1.39 0.82
N THR A 128 -15.05 -0.70 1.20
CA THR A 128 -14.56 0.49 0.50
C THR A 128 -14.38 0.24 -0.99
N ILE A 129 -13.72 -0.87 -1.34
CA ILE A 129 -13.42 -1.19 -2.74
C ILE A 129 -14.66 -1.63 -3.51
N ARG A 130 -15.53 -2.47 -2.91
CA ARG A 130 -16.80 -2.93 -3.53
C ARG A 130 -17.74 -1.77 -3.81
N GLU A 131 -17.83 -0.81 -2.90
CA GLU A 131 -18.63 0.41 -3.08
C GLU A 131 -18.02 1.44 -4.03
N GLY A 132 -16.83 1.17 -4.59
CA GLY A 132 -16.13 2.11 -5.48
C GLY A 132 -15.64 3.35 -4.76
N LYS A 133 -15.42 3.26 -3.46
CA LYS A 133 -14.86 4.32 -2.61
C LYS A 133 -13.34 4.24 -2.54
N ARG A 134 -12.72 5.24 -1.93
CA ARG A 134 -11.26 5.35 -1.79
C ARG A 134 -10.88 5.81 -0.38
N ILE A 135 -9.91 5.14 0.23
CA ILE A 135 -9.16 5.66 1.36
C ILE A 135 -7.74 5.95 0.83
N PRO A 136 -7.36 7.24 0.71
CA PRO A 136 -6.06 7.59 0.17
C PRO A 136 -4.94 7.25 1.15
N GLN A 137 -3.78 6.87 0.62
CA GLN A 137 -2.60 6.56 1.46
C GLN A 137 -2.14 7.77 2.29
N GLU A 138 -2.36 8.98 1.78
CA GLU A 138 -2.02 10.25 2.43
C GLU A 138 -2.81 10.51 3.72
N ILE A 139 -3.83 9.70 4.03
CA ILE A 139 -4.50 9.74 5.33
C ILE A 139 -3.53 9.45 6.48
N VAL A 140 -2.47 8.68 6.21
CA VAL A 140 -1.39 8.38 7.16
C VAL A 140 -0.34 9.49 7.05
N GLN A 141 -0.23 10.29 8.09
CA GLN A 141 0.73 11.38 8.18
C GLN A 141 2.02 10.95 8.88
N LEU A 142 3.07 11.77 8.76
CA LEU A 142 4.38 11.49 9.37
C LEU A 142 4.30 11.20 10.89
N LYS A 143 3.46 11.95 11.61
CA LYS A 143 3.20 11.74 13.05
C LYS A 143 2.66 10.33 13.35
N ASP A 144 1.84 9.79 12.45
CA ASP A 144 1.25 8.45 12.59
C ASP A 144 2.29 7.34 12.37
N LEU A 145 3.34 7.63 11.60
CA LEU A 145 4.42 6.70 11.28
C LEU A 145 5.47 6.65 12.39
N LEU A 146 5.72 7.76 13.06
CA LEU A 146 6.78 7.89 14.06
C LEU A 146 6.36 7.50 15.48
N GLY A 147 5.09 7.13 15.67
CA GLY A 147 4.61 6.67 16.98
C GLY A 147 4.52 7.77 18.03
N ALA A 148 4.25 9.01 17.59
CA ALA A 148 3.97 10.14 18.46
C ALA A 148 2.55 10.07 19.03
#